data_d1c427750eb2f3701cdcf52ba961e303
#
_entry.id   d1c427750eb2f3701cdcf52ba961e303
#
_cell.length_a   1.000
_cell.length_b   1.000
_cell.length_c   1.000
_cell.angle_alpha   90.00
_cell.angle_beta   90.00
_cell.angle_gamma   90.00
#
_symmetry.space_group_name_H-M   'P 1'
#
loop_
_entity.id
_entity.type
_entity.pdbx_description
1 polymer ?
#
loop_
_entity_poly.entity_id
_entity_poly.type
_entity_poly.pdbx_seq_one_letter_code
_entity_poly.pdbx_strand_id
1 'polypeptide(L)'
;MVFAKLVKAATLGVAATLALTLGTAGSMAADKKPAVPAAPAQAADAAKKQDIWYKLCIDVPTPEPTKPGEQPKPQKPEEMKKVNVCITQVDVRDNVIGALRGKLAVRQTAGQEKPQLLAMLPLGSALPPGALVKVDDKEPIKLAYQTCDQQGCYAEATIEPALVNTMKTGKQIAYLGIDITGHALSIPLPLEGFAKAIDGQPVPLEKYTEDQKKIAEFIMKRVAELRKKQEEAKNAAAGQAAPAAAPKK
;
A
#
# COMPACT_ATOMS: atom_id res chain seq x y z
N MET A 1 50.07 -18.18 2.99
CA MET A 1 50.76 -17.69 1.79
C MET A 1 50.03 -16.41 1.39
N VAL A 2 50.39 -15.29 1.94
CA VAL A 2 51.37 -14.27 1.58
C VAL A 2 51.23 -13.88 0.08
N PHE A 3 50.69 -12.71 -0.18
CA PHE A 3 51.25 -11.71 -1.07
C PHE A 3 50.58 -10.34 -0.79
N ALA A 4 51.30 -9.54 -0.04
CA ALA A 4 51.13 -8.09 0.02
C ALA A 4 51.95 -7.51 -1.15
N LYS A 5 51.45 -6.46 -1.82
CA LYS A 5 52.28 -5.50 -2.55
C LYS A 5 51.73 -4.11 -2.44
N LEU A 6 52.46 -3.30 -1.67
CA LEU A 6 52.49 -1.84 -1.69
C LEU A 6 52.89 -1.31 -3.06
N VAL A 7 52.28 -0.20 -3.49
CA VAL A 7 52.95 0.76 -4.40
C VAL A 7 52.76 2.17 -3.85
N LYS A 8 53.89 2.82 -3.61
CA LYS A 8 54.11 4.18 -3.08
C LYS A 8 53.88 5.26 -4.16
N ALA A 9 53.42 6.37 -3.68
CA ALA A 9 53.61 7.79 -4.01
C ALA A 9 54.41 8.21 -5.26
N ALA A 10 53.89 9.24 -5.94
CA ALA A 10 54.70 10.31 -6.54
C ALA A 10 53.87 11.61 -6.57
N THR A 11 54.29 12.57 -5.76
CA THR A 11 53.95 14.00 -5.79
C THR A 11 54.71 14.67 -6.95
N LEU A 12 54.06 15.53 -7.71
CA LEU A 12 54.72 16.60 -8.47
C LEU A 12 53.77 17.80 -8.54
N GLY A 13 54.18 18.87 -7.90
CA GLY A 13 53.54 20.18 -7.95
C GLY A 13 53.97 20.96 -9.18
N VAL A 14 53.09 21.76 -9.71
CA VAL A 14 53.41 22.91 -10.56
C VAL A 14 52.52 24.09 -10.12
N ALA A 15 53.21 25.14 -9.65
CA ALA A 15 52.64 26.46 -9.43
C ALA A 15 52.73 27.25 -10.75
N ALA A 16 51.65 27.95 -11.11
CA ALA A 16 51.71 29.08 -12.05
C ALA A 16 50.56 30.04 -11.83
N THR A 17 50.86 31.14 -11.24
CA THR A 17 50.61 32.59 -11.48
C THR A 17 49.21 33.06 -11.98
N LEU A 18 48.75 34.03 -11.16
CA LEU A 18 47.80 35.12 -11.33
C LEU A 18 47.53 35.63 -12.76
N ALA A 19 46.26 35.81 -13.08
CA ALA A 19 45.80 36.96 -13.88
C ALA A 19 44.42 37.39 -13.36
N LEU A 20 44.36 38.59 -12.79
CA LEU A 20 43.14 39.36 -12.48
C LEU A 20 42.53 39.82 -13.84
N THR A 21 41.27 39.42 -14.05
CA THR A 21 40.38 40.17 -14.96
C THR A 21 39.06 40.46 -14.24
N LEU A 22 38.83 41.75 -14.00
CA LEU A 22 37.50 42.28 -13.64
C LEU A 22 36.56 42.04 -14.82
N GLY A 23 35.49 41.27 -14.57
CA GLY A 23 34.43 41.02 -15.56
C GLY A 23 33.07 40.98 -14.85
N THR A 24 32.34 42.05 -14.94
CA THR A 24 30.88 42.27 -14.90
C THR A 24 30.01 41.21 -14.20
N ALA A 25 29.32 41.66 -13.16
CA ALA A 25 28.23 40.95 -12.47
C ALA A 25 27.11 40.58 -13.48
N GLY A 26 27.11 39.30 -13.89
CA GLY A 26 25.97 38.66 -14.53
C GLY A 26 25.12 38.04 -13.42
N SER A 27 23.94 38.60 -13.22
CA SER A 27 22.89 38.06 -12.39
C SER A 27 22.50 36.66 -12.87
N MET A 28 22.97 35.62 -12.20
CA MET A 28 22.49 34.24 -12.43
C MET A 28 21.10 34.13 -11.83
N ALA A 29 20.10 34.08 -12.72
CA ALA A 29 18.74 33.69 -12.39
C ALA A 29 18.78 32.31 -11.78
N ALA A 30 18.32 32.19 -10.53
CA ALA A 30 18.11 30.92 -9.85
C ALA A 30 17.09 30.12 -10.66
N ASP A 31 17.54 28.98 -11.20
CA ASP A 31 16.67 27.97 -11.81
C ASP A 31 15.59 27.57 -10.78
N LYS A 32 14.39 28.05 -11.02
CA LYS A 32 13.19 27.58 -10.31
C LYS A 32 12.99 26.11 -10.71
N LYS A 33 13.37 25.21 -9.80
CA LYS A 33 12.92 23.81 -9.79
C LYS A 33 11.41 23.80 -10.08
N PRO A 34 10.90 23.04 -11.07
CA PRO A 34 9.48 22.97 -11.33
C PRO A 34 8.77 22.48 -10.07
N ALA A 35 7.92 23.31 -9.52
CA ALA A 35 7.01 22.90 -8.45
C ALA A 35 6.06 21.86 -9.06
N VAL A 36 6.14 20.62 -8.56
CA VAL A 36 5.14 19.59 -8.81
C VAL A 36 3.81 20.19 -8.34
N PRO A 37 2.77 20.26 -9.20
CA PRO A 37 1.47 20.75 -8.76
C PRO A 37 0.98 19.82 -7.63
N ALA A 38 0.77 20.38 -6.45
CA ALA A 38 0.05 19.69 -5.39
C ALA A 38 -1.32 19.29 -5.96
N ALA A 39 -1.61 18.00 -5.96
CA ALA A 39 -2.94 17.51 -6.28
C ALA A 39 -3.95 18.27 -5.40
N PRO A 40 -5.09 18.74 -5.96
CA PRO A 40 -6.07 19.45 -5.18
C PRO A 40 -6.53 18.55 -4.03
N ALA A 41 -6.36 19.04 -2.81
CA ALA A 41 -7.01 18.46 -1.64
C ALA A 41 -8.52 18.56 -1.89
N GLN A 42 -9.09 17.45 -2.35
CA GLN A 42 -10.53 17.36 -2.48
C GLN A 42 -11.13 17.44 -1.08
N ALA A 43 -11.98 18.43 -0.92
CA ALA A 43 -12.75 18.68 0.27
C ALA A 43 -13.37 17.36 0.76
N ALA A 44 -12.99 16.96 1.96
CA ALA A 44 -13.67 15.92 2.68
C ALA A 44 -15.05 16.47 3.04
N ASP A 45 -16.04 16.15 2.21
CA ASP A 45 -17.43 16.31 2.57
C ASP A 45 -17.64 15.58 3.91
N ALA A 46 -18.33 16.27 4.82
CA ALA A 46 -18.68 15.82 6.14
C ALA A 46 -19.68 14.65 6.08
N ALA A 47 -19.29 13.56 5.44
CA ALA A 47 -19.91 12.26 5.60
C ALA A 47 -19.61 11.81 7.03
N LYS A 48 -20.66 11.44 7.78
CA LYS A 48 -20.60 10.88 9.14
C LYS A 48 -19.32 10.06 9.28
N LYS A 49 -18.45 10.44 10.23
CA LYS A 49 -17.18 9.78 10.54
C LYS A 49 -17.42 8.28 10.72
N GLN A 50 -17.24 7.53 9.67
CA GLN A 50 -17.41 6.08 9.70
C GLN A 50 -16.08 5.53 10.15
N ASP A 51 -16.06 4.77 11.24
CA ASP A 51 -14.85 4.08 11.67
C ASP A 51 -14.37 3.21 10.49
N ILE A 52 -13.26 3.59 9.89
CA ILE A 52 -12.70 2.86 8.74
C ILE A 52 -11.95 1.60 9.15
N TRP A 53 -11.49 1.55 10.41
CA TRP A 53 -10.84 0.40 11.01
C TRP A 53 -11.87 -0.53 11.64
N TYR A 54 -11.74 -1.82 11.40
CA TYR A 54 -12.59 -2.84 11.99
C TYR A 54 -11.80 -4.09 12.34
N LYS A 55 -12.29 -4.83 13.32
CA LYS A 55 -11.67 -6.07 13.83
C LYS A 55 -12.55 -7.26 13.53
N LEU A 56 -11.96 -8.31 13.02
CA LEU A 56 -12.59 -9.61 12.83
C LEU A 56 -11.80 -10.65 13.61
N CYS A 57 -12.48 -11.56 14.28
CA CYS A 57 -11.84 -12.69 14.96
C CYS A 57 -12.47 -14.00 14.47
N ILE A 58 -11.63 -14.98 14.18
CA ILE A 58 -12.04 -16.32 13.75
C ILE A 58 -11.21 -17.37 14.47
N ASP A 59 -11.79 -18.53 14.67
CA ASP A 59 -11.09 -19.70 15.17
C ASP A 59 -10.56 -20.52 13.98
N VAL A 60 -9.23 -20.59 13.86
CA VAL A 60 -8.54 -21.27 12.76
C VAL A 60 -8.07 -22.64 13.23
N PRO A 61 -8.43 -23.72 12.52
CA PRO A 61 -7.87 -25.05 12.80
C PRO A 61 -6.36 -25.02 12.57
N THR A 62 -5.59 -25.43 13.56
CA THR A 62 -4.14 -25.46 13.48
C THR A 62 -3.67 -26.90 13.63
N PRO A 63 -2.89 -27.45 12.68
CA PRO A 63 -2.33 -28.78 12.81
C PRO A 63 -1.39 -28.85 14.02
N GLU A 64 -1.32 -30.01 14.65
CA GLU A 64 -0.35 -30.22 15.72
C GLU A 64 1.08 -30.05 15.17
N PRO A 65 1.98 -29.42 15.94
CA PRO A 65 3.37 -29.30 15.52
C PRO A 65 4.00 -30.69 15.39
N THR A 66 4.51 -30.99 14.19
CA THR A 66 5.26 -32.22 13.94
C THR A 66 6.67 -32.12 14.49
N LYS A 67 7.20 -33.22 15.04
CA LYS A 67 8.60 -33.27 15.45
C LYS A 67 9.53 -33.18 14.23
N PRO A 68 10.73 -32.62 14.37
CA PRO A 68 11.69 -32.55 13.28
C PRO A 68 11.94 -33.93 12.67
N GLY A 69 11.67 -34.11 11.37
CA GLY A 69 11.82 -35.39 10.66
C GLY A 69 10.57 -36.28 10.59
N GLU A 70 9.47 -35.89 11.23
CA GLU A 70 8.19 -36.58 11.14
C GLU A 70 7.31 -35.94 10.05
N GLN A 71 6.72 -36.76 9.17
CA GLN A 71 5.79 -36.28 8.18
C GLN A 71 4.46 -35.87 8.84
N PRO A 72 3.85 -34.72 8.47
CA PRO A 72 2.56 -34.31 8.99
C PRO A 72 1.51 -35.40 8.73
N LYS A 73 0.85 -35.87 9.78
CA LYS A 73 -0.27 -36.82 9.64
C LYS A 73 -1.47 -36.07 9.09
N PRO A 74 -2.21 -36.60 8.10
CA PRO A 74 -3.47 -36.01 7.67
C PRO A 74 -4.44 -35.91 8.85
N GLN A 75 -4.74 -34.74 9.30
CA GLN A 75 -5.70 -34.46 10.36
C GLN A 75 -6.97 -33.88 9.75
N LYS A 76 -8.13 -34.32 10.22
CA LYS A 76 -9.38 -33.70 9.83
C LYS A 76 -9.50 -32.31 10.51
N PRO A 77 -10.00 -31.28 9.83
CA PRO A 77 -10.15 -29.93 10.40
C PRO A 77 -10.94 -29.91 11.72
N GLU A 78 -11.84 -30.84 11.92
CA GLU A 78 -12.68 -30.99 13.12
C GLU A 78 -11.88 -31.46 14.33
N GLU A 79 -10.80 -32.20 14.11
CA GLU A 79 -9.92 -32.80 15.15
C GLU A 79 -8.75 -31.83 15.50
N MET A 80 -8.55 -30.78 14.71
CA MET A 80 -7.45 -29.84 14.92
C MET A 80 -7.76 -28.89 16.09
N LYS A 81 -6.71 -28.52 16.82
CA LYS A 81 -6.80 -27.47 17.83
C LYS A 81 -7.15 -26.15 17.17
N LYS A 82 -8.19 -25.49 17.65
CA LYS A 82 -8.56 -24.16 17.18
C LYS A 82 -7.78 -23.09 17.89
N VAL A 83 -7.21 -22.17 17.14
CA VAL A 83 -6.51 -20.98 17.64
C VAL A 83 -7.28 -19.76 17.22
N ASN A 84 -7.59 -18.88 18.16
CA ASN A 84 -8.26 -17.63 17.87
C ASN A 84 -7.30 -16.65 17.19
N VAL A 85 -7.69 -16.14 16.02
CA VAL A 85 -6.95 -15.17 15.22
C VAL A 85 -7.81 -13.94 15.02
N CYS A 86 -7.33 -12.80 15.50
CA CYS A 86 -7.97 -11.51 15.31
C CYS A 86 -7.20 -10.66 14.30
N ILE A 87 -7.91 -10.07 13.35
CA ILE A 87 -7.35 -9.19 12.33
C ILE A 87 -8.03 -7.83 12.45
N THR A 88 -7.26 -6.80 12.81
CA THR A 88 -7.73 -5.41 12.80
C THR A 88 -7.24 -4.77 11.51
N GLN A 89 -8.15 -4.34 10.65
CA GLN A 89 -7.82 -3.94 9.28
C GLN A 89 -8.57 -2.71 8.79
N VAL A 90 -8.03 -2.11 7.74
CA VAL A 90 -8.64 -1.05 6.93
C VAL A 90 -8.57 -1.44 5.46
N ASP A 91 -9.66 -1.25 4.74
CA ASP A 91 -9.75 -1.43 3.29
C ASP A 91 -9.50 -0.10 2.59
N VAL A 92 -8.55 -0.08 1.66
CA VAL A 92 -8.31 1.03 0.75
C VAL A 92 -9.12 0.81 -0.52
N ARG A 93 -10.05 1.71 -0.79
CA ARG A 93 -10.92 1.62 -1.97
C ARG A 93 -10.75 2.84 -2.86
N ASP A 94 -10.88 2.66 -4.17
CA ASP A 94 -10.90 3.80 -5.08
C ASP A 94 -12.21 4.59 -4.92
N ASN A 95 -12.14 5.89 -5.21
CA ASN A 95 -13.26 6.81 -5.05
C ASN A 95 -14.22 6.83 -6.25
N VAL A 96 -13.91 6.13 -7.33
CA VAL A 96 -14.73 6.10 -8.56
C VAL A 96 -15.78 5.01 -8.52
N ILE A 97 -15.34 3.77 -8.31
CA ILE A 97 -16.22 2.59 -8.29
C ILE A 97 -16.25 1.89 -6.93
N GLY A 98 -15.41 2.29 -5.98
CA GLY A 98 -15.28 1.63 -4.68
C GLY A 98 -14.52 0.31 -4.70
N ALA A 99 -13.82 0.00 -5.80
CA ALA A 99 -13.02 -1.23 -5.89
C ALA A 99 -11.89 -1.24 -4.87
N LEU A 100 -11.61 -2.42 -4.32
CA LEU A 100 -10.51 -2.61 -3.38
C LEU A 100 -9.18 -2.35 -4.09
N ARG A 101 -8.36 -1.48 -3.51
CA ARG A 101 -7.03 -1.13 -4.00
C ARG A 101 -5.91 -1.58 -3.08
N GLY A 102 -6.24 -1.89 -1.84
CA GLY A 102 -5.28 -2.35 -0.86
C GLY A 102 -5.93 -2.62 0.48
N LYS A 103 -5.17 -3.24 1.36
CA LYS A 103 -5.51 -3.43 2.78
C LYS A 103 -4.29 -3.22 3.63
N LEU A 104 -4.51 -2.72 4.83
CA LEU A 104 -3.51 -2.77 5.88
C LEU A 104 -4.15 -3.42 7.11
N ALA A 105 -3.43 -4.34 7.74
CA ALA A 105 -3.98 -5.09 8.86
C ALA A 105 -2.91 -5.42 9.91
N VAL A 106 -3.36 -5.55 11.16
CA VAL A 106 -2.59 -6.14 12.25
C VAL A 106 -3.27 -7.45 12.64
N ARG A 107 -2.55 -8.56 12.51
CA ARG A 107 -2.99 -9.89 12.91
C ARG A 107 -2.43 -10.21 14.30
N GLN A 108 -3.32 -10.59 15.20
CA GLN A 108 -3.01 -11.06 16.55
C GLN A 108 -3.48 -12.51 16.65
N THR A 109 -2.57 -13.41 17.01
CA THR A 109 -2.87 -14.85 17.15
C THR A 109 -2.77 -15.23 18.62
N ALA A 110 -3.78 -15.87 19.16
CA ALA A 110 -3.77 -16.33 20.55
C ALA A 110 -2.57 -17.24 20.82
N GLY A 111 -1.84 -16.96 21.90
CA GLY A 111 -0.61 -17.69 22.24
C GLY A 111 0.66 -17.20 21.53
N GLN A 112 0.56 -16.18 20.66
CA GLN A 112 1.71 -15.52 20.06
C GLN A 112 1.88 -14.11 20.66
N GLU A 113 3.08 -13.83 21.16
CA GLU A 113 3.38 -12.52 21.78
C GLU A 113 3.53 -11.41 20.74
N LYS A 114 4.05 -11.72 19.55
CA LYS A 114 4.33 -10.75 18.51
C LYS A 114 3.25 -10.75 17.44
N PRO A 115 2.59 -9.62 17.23
CA PRO A 115 1.62 -9.48 16.15
C PRO A 115 2.32 -9.43 14.78
N GLN A 116 1.53 -9.57 13.73
CA GLN A 116 1.99 -9.45 12.35
C GLN A 116 1.31 -8.27 11.67
N LEU A 117 2.11 -7.46 10.99
CA LEU A 117 1.65 -6.39 10.13
C LEU A 117 1.51 -6.93 8.71
N LEU A 118 0.33 -6.80 8.13
CA LEU A 118 0.03 -7.30 6.79
C LEU A 118 -0.38 -6.12 5.90
N ALA A 119 0.07 -6.15 4.66
CA ALA A 119 -0.36 -5.22 3.63
C ALA A 119 -0.75 -5.99 2.37
N MET A 120 -1.88 -5.66 1.78
CA MET A 120 -2.26 -6.10 0.44
C MET A 120 -2.09 -4.92 -0.53
N LEU A 121 -1.37 -5.14 -1.59
CA LEU A 121 -1.03 -4.17 -2.60
C LEU A 121 -1.71 -4.51 -3.91
N PRO A 122 -1.99 -3.51 -4.76
CA PRO A 122 -2.55 -3.80 -6.08
C PRO A 122 -1.58 -4.64 -6.92
N LEU A 123 -2.13 -5.40 -7.86
CA LEU A 123 -1.34 -6.06 -8.89
C LEU A 123 -0.52 -5.04 -9.67
N GLY A 124 0.66 -5.43 -10.11
CA GLY A 124 1.62 -4.53 -10.76
C GLY A 124 2.59 -3.86 -9.79
N SER A 125 2.60 -4.25 -8.51
CA SER A 125 3.66 -3.85 -7.57
C SER A 125 4.96 -4.59 -7.85
N ALA A 126 6.12 -3.90 -7.79
CA ALA A 126 7.43 -4.53 -7.88
C ALA A 126 7.71 -5.30 -6.59
N LEU A 127 7.92 -6.62 -6.70
CA LEU A 127 8.06 -7.50 -5.54
C LEU A 127 9.45 -7.47 -4.88
N PRO A 128 10.58 -7.43 -5.62
CA PRO A 128 11.91 -7.57 -5.04
C PRO A 128 12.27 -6.54 -3.97
N PRO A 129 11.91 -5.25 -4.08
CA PRO A 129 12.22 -4.27 -3.04
C PRO A 129 11.42 -4.51 -1.75
N GLY A 130 10.32 -5.27 -1.80
CA GLY A 130 9.36 -5.41 -0.71
C GLY A 130 8.42 -4.22 -0.62
N ALA A 131 7.52 -4.28 0.35
CA ALA A 131 6.65 -3.17 0.73
C ALA A 131 7.23 -2.47 1.96
N LEU A 132 7.00 -1.17 2.09
CA LEU A 132 7.36 -0.41 3.27
C LEU A 132 6.10 0.16 3.92
N VAL A 133 6.05 0.15 5.24
CA VAL A 133 5.00 0.80 6.02
C VAL A 133 5.63 1.79 6.98
N LYS A 134 5.13 3.01 7.01
CA LYS A 134 5.63 4.09 7.85
C LYS A 134 4.51 4.65 8.72
N VAL A 135 4.74 4.75 10.02
CA VAL A 135 3.82 5.40 10.97
C VAL A 135 4.35 6.81 11.24
N ASP A 136 3.58 7.82 10.90
CA ASP A 136 3.96 9.23 11.01
C ASP A 136 5.39 9.47 10.47
N ASP A 137 6.27 10.05 11.26
CA ASP A 137 7.67 10.31 10.90
C ASP A 137 8.64 9.24 11.40
N LYS A 138 8.15 8.07 11.84
CA LYS A 138 9.00 6.97 12.29
C LYS A 138 9.71 6.29 11.11
N GLU A 139 10.75 5.51 11.44
CA GLU A 139 11.45 4.69 10.44
C GLU A 139 10.50 3.70 9.75
N PRO A 140 10.60 3.56 8.43
CA PRO A 140 9.79 2.60 7.69
C PRO A 140 10.10 1.15 8.07
N ILE A 141 9.06 0.34 8.11
CA ILE A 141 9.14 -1.09 8.37
C ILE A 141 9.02 -1.82 7.04
N LYS A 142 9.96 -2.70 6.76
CA LYS A 142 9.94 -3.51 5.54
C LYS A 142 9.07 -4.76 5.75
N LEU A 143 8.13 -4.97 4.82
CA LEU A 143 7.33 -6.17 4.72
C LEU A 143 7.82 -7.01 3.54
N ALA A 144 7.95 -8.32 3.74
CA ALA A 144 8.29 -9.25 2.67
C ALA A 144 7.03 -9.75 1.97
N TYR A 145 7.02 -9.75 0.64
CA TYR A 145 5.93 -10.35 -0.12
C TYR A 145 5.94 -11.87 0.06
N GLN A 146 4.76 -12.43 0.32
CA GLN A 146 4.54 -13.86 0.53
C GLN A 146 3.88 -14.50 -0.68
N THR A 147 2.82 -13.88 -1.20
CA THR A 147 2.04 -14.41 -2.31
C THR A 147 1.31 -13.30 -3.05
N CYS A 148 0.85 -13.61 -4.27
CA CYS A 148 -0.07 -12.77 -5.02
C CYS A 148 -1.24 -13.63 -5.52
N ASP A 149 -2.43 -13.04 -5.54
CA ASP A 149 -3.64 -13.61 -6.13
C ASP A 149 -4.31 -12.60 -7.06
N GLN A 150 -5.55 -12.88 -7.48
CA GLN A 150 -6.32 -11.97 -8.36
C GLN A 150 -6.70 -10.63 -7.70
N GLN A 151 -6.63 -10.53 -6.39
CA GLN A 151 -6.97 -9.31 -5.64
C GLN A 151 -5.76 -8.41 -5.45
N GLY A 152 -4.56 -8.99 -5.31
CA GLY A 152 -3.34 -8.24 -5.07
C GLY A 152 -2.19 -9.11 -4.59
N CYS A 153 -1.12 -8.44 -4.16
CA CYS A 153 0.07 -9.05 -3.58
C CYS A 153 0.11 -8.79 -2.09
N TYR A 154 0.36 -9.84 -1.31
CA TYR A 154 0.34 -9.81 0.15
C TYR A 154 1.76 -9.78 0.68
N ALA A 155 2.05 -8.79 1.51
CA ALA A 155 3.31 -8.64 2.20
C ALA A 155 3.08 -8.63 3.70
N GLU A 156 4.01 -9.22 4.46
CA GLU A 156 3.90 -9.27 5.92
C GLU A 156 5.23 -9.13 6.63
N ALA A 157 5.17 -8.70 7.88
CA ALA A 157 6.28 -8.68 8.81
C ALA A 157 5.79 -8.96 10.24
N THR A 158 6.57 -9.71 11.01
CA THR A 158 6.39 -9.79 12.46
C THR A 158 6.84 -8.47 13.07
N ILE A 159 6.01 -7.89 13.93
CA ILE A 159 6.27 -6.59 14.55
C ILE A 159 6.30 -6.69 16.07
N GLU A 160 6.99 -5.73 16.70
CA GLU A 160 6.98 -5.63 18.16
C GLU A 160 5.67 -5.00 18.66
N PRO A 161 5.16 -5.41 19.82
CA PRO A 161 3.96 -4.81 20.43
C PRO A 161 4.06 -3.28 20.60
N ALA A 162 5.26 -2.76 20.78
CA ALA A 162 5.53 -1.32 20.87
C ALA A 162 5.08 -0.57 19.60
N LEU A 163 5.17 -1.18 18.41
CA LEU A 163 4.69 -0.57 17.18
C LEU A 163 3.15 -0.46 17.18
N VAL A 164 2.45 -1.45 17.68
CA VAL A 164 0.98 -1.39 17.81
C VAL A 164 0.60 -0.22 18.73
N ASN A 165 1.33 0.00 19.81
CA ASN A 165 1.11 1.15 20.69
C ASN A 165 1.40 2.49 19.98
N THR A 166 2.44 2.54 19.14
CA THR A 166 2.71 3.70 18.28
C THR A 166 1.56 3.96 17.32
N MET A 167 1.00 2.91 16.69
CA MET A 167 -0.15 3.05 15.80
C MET A 167 -1.41 3.53 16.54
N LYS A 168 -1.63 3.12 17.81
CA LYS A 168 -2.77 3.59 18.61
C LYS A 168 -2.75 5.08 18.90
N THR A 169 -1.57 5.67 18.99
CA THR A 169 -1.38 7.09 19.32
C THR A 169 -0.98 7.93 18.10
N GLY A 170 -0.63 7.30 17.00
CA GLY A 170 -0.24 7.92 15.75
C GLY A 170 -1.43 8.57 15.01
N LYS A 171 -1.11 9.44 14.09
CA LYS A 171 -2.09 10.14 13.25
C LYS A 171 -2.32 9.45 11.92
N GLN A 172 -1.25 8.93 11.33
CA GLN A 172 -1.24 8.39 9.98
C GLN A 172 -0.30 7.19 9.86
N ILE A 173 -0.69 6.23 9.06
CA ILE A 173 0.17 5.17 8.58
C ILE A 173 0.21 5.25 7.06
N ALA A 174 1.39 5.24 6.47
CA ALA A 174 1.55 5.24 5.03
C ALA A 174 2.14 3.91 4.59
N TYR A 175 1.52 3.37 3.57
CA TYR A 175 2.04 2.26 2.83
C TYR A 175 2.83 2.80 1.63
N LEU A 176 4.04 2.33 1.44
CA LEU A 176 4.96 2.75 0.40
C LEU A 176 5.39 1.55 -0.43
N GLY A 177 5.38 1.68 -1.74
CA GLY A 177 5.81 0.66 -2.68
C GLY A 177 6.33 1.27 -3.97
N ILE A 178 6.70 0.40 -4.90
CA ILE A 178 7.11 0.77 -6.26
C ILE A 178 6.28 -0.09 -7.21
N ASP A 179 5.77 0.47 -8.28
CA ASP A 179 5.11 -0.28 -9.33
C ASP A 179 6.14 -0.88 -10.33
N ILE A 180 5.69 -1.76 -11.21
CA ILE A 180 6.55 -2.40 -12.23
C ILE A 180 7.14 -1.41 -13.25
N THR A 181 6.64 -0.18 -13.31
CA THR A 181 7.14 0.90 -14.16
C THR A 181 8.15 1.78 -13.43
N GLY A 182 8.43 1.50 -12.16
CA GLY A 182 9.39 2.24 -11.33
C GLY A 182 8.80 3.46 -10.61
N HIS A 183 7.49 3.71 -10.69
CA HIS A 183 6.87 4.81 -9.98
C HIS A 183 6.64 4.47 -8.51
N ALA A 184 6.92 5.44 -7.66
CA ALA A 184 6.62 5.32 -6.23
C ALA A 184 5.11 5.33 -5.99
N LEU A 185 4.63 4.34 -5.26
CA LEU A 185 3.27 4.23 -4.77
C LEU A 185 3.26 4.61 -3.29
N SER A 186 2.43 5.57 -2.91
CA SER A 186 2.23 5.96 -1.51
C SER A 186 0.74 6.06 -1.22
N ILE A 187 0.29 5.31 -0.23
CA ILE A 187 -1.12 5.29 0.20
C ILE A 187 -1.15 5.68 1.68
N PRO A 188 -1.44 6.93 1.99
CA PRO A 188 -1.61 7.38 3.36
C PRO A 188 -2.99 6.96 3.89
N LEU A 189 -3.03 6.48 5.13
CA LEU A 189 -4.22 6.02 5.83
C LEU A 189 -4.28 6.66 7.22
N PRO A 190 -5.41 7.24 7.62
CA PRO A 190 -5.55 7.76 8.97
C PRO A 190 -5.59 6.63 9.99
N LEU A 191 -4.93 6.82 11.12
CA LEU A 191 -4.98 5.91 12.28
C LEU A 191 -6.14 6.22 13.22
N GLU A 192 -6.94 7.23 12.89
CA GLU A 192 -8.17 7.52 13.64
C GLU A 192 -9.09 6.29 13.66
N GLY A 193 -9.52 5.88 14.86
CA GLY A 193 -10.33 4.69 15.06
C GLY A 193 -9.54 3.38 15.23
N PHE A 194 -8.24 3.33 14.89
CA PHE A 194 -7.44 2.12 15.03
C PHE A 194 -7.39 1.61 16.48
N ALA A 195 -7.11 2.49 17.45
CA ALA A 195 -7.07 2.09 18.87
C ALA A 195 -8.41 1.51 19.33
N LYS A 196 -9.52 2.14 18.96
CA LYS A 196 -10.86 1.66 19.26
C LYS A 196 -11.14 0.29 18.62
N ALA A 197 -10.68 0.08 17.39
CA ALA A 197 -10.89 -1.18 16.68
C ALA A 197 -10.06 -2.33 17.28
N ILE A 198 -8.76 -2.10 17.52
CA ILE A 198 -7.87 -3.18 17.97
C ILE A 198 -8.14 -3.61 19.41
N ASP A 199 -8.55 -2.69 20.28
CA ASP A 199 -8.88 -2.97 21.68
C ASP A 199 -10.37 -3.30 21.89
N GLY A 200 -11.22 -2.97 20.90
CA GLY A 200 -12.66 -3.16 20.95
C GLY A 200 -13.11 -4.59 20.64
N GLN A 201 -14.42 -4.76 20.65
CA GLN A 201 -15.07 -6.02 20.27
C GLN A 201 -14.97 -6.24 18.76
N PRO A 202 -14.79 -7.49 18.29
CA PRO A 202 -14.81 -7.79 16.87
C PRO A 202 -16.20 -7.56 16.27
N VAL A 203 -16.22 -7.19 14.99
CA VAL A 203 -17.46 -7.14 14.21
C VAL A 203 -17.95 -8.59 14.00
N PRO A 204 -19.23 -8.89 14.28
CA PRO A 204 -19.80 -10.20 13.99
C PRO A 204 -19.62 -10.58 12.52
N LEU A 205 -19.27 -11.84 12.25
CA LEU A 205 -18.96 -12.31 10.89
C LEU A 205 -20.17 -12.17 9.94
N GLU A 206 -21.38 -12.37 10.47
CA GLU A 206 -22.63 -12.20 9.70
C GLU A 206 -22.79 -10.76 9.23
N LYS A 207 -22.58 -9.80 10.14
CA LYS A 207 -22.65 -8.37 9.83
C LYS A 207 -21.57 -7.99 8.80
N TYR A 208 -20.35 -8.46 8.97
CA TYR A 208 -19.28 -8.24 8.00
C TYR A 208 -19.65 -8.78 6.61
N THR A 209 -20.19 -10.00 6.54
CA THR A 209 -20.61 -10.62 5.29
C THR A 209 -21.74 -9.84 4.62
N GLU A 210 -22.69 -9.34 5.38
CA GLU A 210 -23.78 -8.49 4.88
C GLU A 210 -23.23 -7.16 4.32
N ASP A 211 -22.34 -6.52 5.04
CA ASP A 211 -21.73 -5.26 4.60
C ASP A 211 -20.88 -5.47 3.33
N GLN A 212 -20.16 -6.59 3.19
CA GLN A 212 -19.44 -6.93 1.95
C GLN A 212 -20.39 -7.16 0.76
N LYS A 213 -21.56 -7.77 0.96
CA LYS A 213 -22.59 -7.90 -0.09
C LYS A 213 -23.08 -6.53 -0.56
N LYS A 214 -23.42 -5.63 0.36
CA LYS A 214 -23.84 -4.26 0.04
C LYS A 214 -22.77 -3.50 -0.76
N ILE A 215 -21.50 -3.66 -0.38
CA ILE A 215 -20.37 -3.06 -1.11
C ILE A 215 -20.27 -3.65 -2.53
N ALA A 216 -20.40 -4.96 -2.69
CA ALA A 216 -20.37 -5.61 -3.99
C ALA A 216 -21.51 -5.13 -4.91
N GLU A 217 -22.73 -5.02 -4.39
CA GLU A 217 -23.88 -4.49 -5.11
C GLU A 217 -23.67 -3.02 -5.54
N PHE A 218 -23.14 -2.19 -4.64
CA PHE A 218 -22.79 -0.81 -4.96
C PHE A 218 -21.76 -0.74 -6.10
N ILE A 219 -20.70 -1.55 -6.03
CA ILE A 219 -19.67 -1.61 -7.09
C ILE A 219 -20.27 -2.02 -8.43
N MET A 220 -21.08 -3.08 -8.45
CA MET A 220 -21.73 -3.55 -9.70
C MET A 220 -22.61 -2.46 -10.31
N LYS A 221 -23.43 -1.80 -9.50
CA LYS A 221 -24.28 -0.69 -9.95
C LYS A 221 -23.45 0.46 -10.52
N ARG A 222 -22.37 0.84 -9.83
CA ARG A 222 -21.51 1.94 -10.26
C ARG A 222 -20.76 1.63 -11.56
N VAL A 223 -20.29 0.39 -11.72
CA VAL A 223 -19.66 -0.07 -12.97
C VAL A 223 -20.66 -0.05 -14.14
N ALA A 224 -21.90 -0.49 -13.92
CA ALA A 224 -22.93 -0.46 -14.93
C ALA A 224 -23.26 0.98 -15.37
N GLU A 225 -23.39 1.92 -14.44
CA GLU A 225 -23.60 3.34 -14.73
C GLU A 225 -22.45 3.94 -15.56
N LEU A 226 -21.21 3.62 -15.22
CA LEU A 226 -20.04 4.13 -15.94
C LEU A 226 -19.95 3.54 -17.35
N ARG A 227 -20.25 2.25 -17.52
CA ARG A 227 -20.32 1.61 -18.86
C ARG A 227 -21.37 2.28 -19.74
N LYS A 228 -22.57 2.51 -19.20
CA LYS A 228 -23.63 3.21 -19.93
C LYS A 228 -23.20 4.61 -20.40
N LYS A 229 -22.61 5.41 -19.51
CA LYS A 229 -22.07 6.73 -19.85
C LYS A 229 -20.99 6.65 -20.94
N GLN A 230 -20.14 5.63 -20.88
CA GLN A 230 -19.07 5.42 -21.86
C GLN A 230 -19.63 5.05 -23.24
N GLU A 231 -20.68 4.23 -23.30
CA GLU A 231 -21.38 3.88 -24.53
C GLU A 231 -22.09 5.11 -25.12
N GLU A 232 -22.81 5.88 -24.31
CA GLU A 232 -23.45 7.13 -24.74
C GLU A 232 -22.42 8.13 -25.31
N ALA A 233 -21.27 8.29 -24.66
CA ALA A 233 -20.20 9.16 -25.15
C ALA A 233 -19.60 8.67 -26.47
N LYS A 234 -19.41 7.36 -26.63
CA LYS A 234 -18.94 6.77 -27.90
C LYS A 234 -19.94 6.99 -29.04
N ASN A 235 -21.22 6.79 -28.78
CA ASN A 235 -22.26 6.99 -29.77
C ASN A 235 -22.40 8.45 -30.18
N ALA A 236 -22.28 9.40 -29.22
CA ALA A 236 -22.28 10.83 -29.50
C ALA A 236 -21.07 11.23 -30.37
N ALA A 237 -19.88 10.70 -30.07
CA ALA A 237 -18.67 10.96 -30.87
C ALA A 237 -18.78 10.37 -32.30
N ALA A 238 -19.35 9.17 -32.45
CA ALA A 238 -19.59 8.54 -33.75
C ALA A 238 -20.62 9.30 -34.60
N GLY A 239 -21.66 9.88 -33.99
CA GLY A 239 -22.66 10.72 -34.67
C GLY A 239 -22.11 12.05 -35.18
N GLN A 240 -21.03 12.56 -34.60
CA GLN A 240 -20.37 13.79 -35.05
C GLN A 240 -19.34 13.56 -36.18
N ALA A 241 -18.94 12.30 -36.40
CA ALA A 241 -17.99 11.92 -37.45
C ALA A 241 -18.65 11.54 -38.78
N ALA A 242 -19.88 11.99 -39.08
CA ALA A 242 -20.51 11.77 -40.37
C ALA A 242 -19.72 12.48 -41.48
N PRO A 243 -19.40 11.82 -42.62
CA PRO A 243 -18.48 12.32 -43.62
C PRO A 243 -19.05 13.57 -44.29
N ALA A 244 -18.23 14.62 -44.34
CA ALA A 244 -18.48 15.77 -45.18
C ALA A 244 -18.69 15.27 -46.62
N ALA A 245 -19.85 15.58 -47.20
CA ALA A 245 -20.24 15.19 -48.52
C ALA A 245 -19.12 15.50 -49.55
N ALA A 246 -18.80 14.48 -50.37
CA ALA A 246 -17.84 14.61 -51.46
C ALA A 246 -18.32 15.70 -52.43
N PRO A 247 -17.43 16.52 -52.97
CA PRO A 247 -17.81 17.58 -53.96
C PRO A 247 -18.32 16.89 -55.20
N LYS A 248 -19.56 17.22 -55.61
CA LYS A 248 -20.10 16.83 -56.89
C LYS A 248 -19.29 17.51 -58.00
N LYS A 249 -18.73 16.71 -58.93
CA LYS A 249 -18.17 17.17 -60.19
C LYS A 249 -19.26 17.64 -61.15
#